data_efc3c6f5012bd94e1ab0321078836115
#
_entry.id   efc3c6f5012bd94e1ab0321078836115
#
_cell.length_a   1.000
_cell.length_b   1.000
_cell.length_c   1.000
_cell.angle_alpha   90.00
_cell.angle_beta   90.00
_cell.angle_gamma   90.00
#
_symmetry.space_group_name_H-M   'P 1'
#
loop_
_entity.id
_entity.type
_entity.pdbx_description
1 polymer ?
#
loop_
_entity_poly.entity_id
_entity_poly.type
_entity_poly.pdbx_seq_one_letter_code
_entity_poly.pdbx_strand_id
1 'polypeptide(L)'
;MAMMDQLLSRLQRGMILLLAGFITAGSAFADLPSWEDIEKTARGQTVYWNAWGGDDKVNDYIAWVGEQLKARHDLTLKLVKDAGIPETVSRILAEKNAGRDREGGVDLLWINGENFRAMKDGGLLYGPFAERLPHYRYVDTAGKPTTMADFTVPVEGLEAPWGMAQIVFMYDTARLQYPPKSMVELLAYAKDHPGRFTYPEPPDFLGSAFLKQALLELTDQRDALRQLATDANFGPVTAPLWAWLDEIRPHLWRQGQTYPTGTPALRQLLADGEIDIAFSFHPNDASAEIEKGHLPATVRTYVLTGGTIGNTHFVAIPYNARAKEGAMVVANFLLSPEAQARKQDPAVWGDLTVLALDRLPPEDRERFAQIKLGIATLSPEQLGTPLPEPHPSWMERLEAAWRVRYSR
;
A
#
# COMPACT_ATOMS: atom_id res chain seq x y z
N MET A 1 -63.18 8.60 46.19
CA MET A 1 -63.27 7.42 45.27
C MET A 1 -63.57 7.79 43.86
N ALA A 2 -64.32 8.86 43.54
CA ALA A 2 -64.65 9.19 42.12
C ALA A 2 -63.55 9.93 41.34
N MET A 3 -62.49 10.41 41.95
CA MET A 3 -61.41 11.14 41.26
C MET A 3 -60.27 10.24 40.80
N MET A 4 -60.17 9.02 41.34
CA MET A 4 -59.15 8.03 40.98
C MET A 4 -59.56 7.19 39.78
N ASP A 5 -60.83 7.00 39.51
CA ASP A 5 -61.33 6.25 38.34
C ASP A 5 -61.26 7.08 37.06
N GLN A 6 -61.28 8.43 37.12
CA GLN A 6 -61.08 9.28 35.93
C GLN A 6 -59.62 9.38 35.49
N LEU A 7 -58.64 9.17 36.39
CA LEU A 7 -57.22 9.13 36.01
C LEU A 7 -56.84 7.81 35.29
N LEU A 8 -57.40 6.69 35.72
CA LEU A 8 -57.13 5.37 35.12
C LEU A 8 -57.74 5.21 33.72
N SER A 9 -58.89 5.87 33.47
CA SER A 9 -59.49 5.82 32.12
C SER A 9 -58.78 6.70 31.08
N ARG A 10 -58.03 7.72 31.50
CA ARG A 10 -57.20 8.56 30.61
C ARG A 10 -55.85 7.93 30.29
N LEU A 11 -55.29 7.14 31.21
CA LEU A 11 -54.06 6.37 30.97
C LEU A 11 -54.28 5.16 30.02
N GLN A 12 -55.46 4.52 30.08
CA GLN A 12 -55.78 3.41 29.15
C GLN A 12 -56.08 3.88 27.74
N ARG A 13 -56.56 5.09 27.52
CA ARG A 13 -56.82 5.68 26.18
C ARG A 13 -55.54 6.25 25.52
N GLY A 14 -54.55 6.62 26.36
CA GLY A 14 -53.24 7.06 25.85
C GLY A 14 -52.31 5.94 25.41
N MET A 15 -52.49 4.71 25.92
CA MET A 15 -51.64 3.57 25.65
C MET A 15 -52.05 2.76 24.41
N ILE A 16 -53.31 2.98 23.90
CA ILE A 16 -53.81 2.29 22.68
C ILE A 16 -53.47 3.10 21.40
N LEU A 17 -53.09 4.37 21.49
CA LEU A 17 -52.70 5.22 20.37
C LEU A 17 -51.19 5.26 20.11
N LEU A 18 -50.36 4.63 20.97
CA LEU A 18 -48.91 4.51 20.80
C LEU A 18 -48.45 3.16 20.21
N LEU A 19 -49.39 2.23 19.95
CA LEU A 19 -49.07 0.90 19.30
C LEU A 19 -49.41 0.83 17.81
N ALA A 20 -49.89 1.93 17.20
CA ALA A 20 -50.21 1.93 15.74
C ALA A 20 -49.22 2.73 14.90
N GLY A 21 -48.07 3.14 15.47
CA GLY A 21 -47.03 3.92 14.79
C GLY A 21 -45.76 3.13 14.44
N PHE A 22 -45.70 1.80 14.67
CA PHE A 22 -44.59 0.95 14.25
C PHE A 22 -44.95 0.21 12.95
N ILE A 23 -45.25 0.98 11.92
CA ILE A 23 -45.39 0.42 10.58
C ILE A 23 -44.34 1.10 9.71
N THR A 24 -43.33 0.28 9.34
CA THR A 24 -42.48 0.40 8.16
C THR A 24 -41.61 1.66 8.06
N ALA A 25 -40.64 1.79 8.94
CA ALA A 25 -39.32 2.10 8.43
C ALA A 25 -38.75 0.79 7.85
N GLY A 26 -39.36 0.30 6.80
CA GLY A 26 -38.66 -0.58 5.86
C GLY A 26 -37.51 0.23 5.34
N SER A 27 -36.32 -0.02 5.89
CA SER A 27 -35.07 0.42 5.29
C SER A 27 -35.15 -0.03 3.85
N ALA A 28 -35.36 0.91 2.94
CA ALA A 28 -35.00 0.70 1.55
C ALA A 28 -33.48 0.52 1.54
N PHE A 29 -33.01 -0.68 1.90
CA PHE A 29 -31.83 -1.21 1.28
C PHE A 29 -32.24 -1.31 -0.18
N ALA A 30 -31.96 -0.25 -0.95
CA ALA A 30 -31.94 -0.38 -2.39
C ALA A 30 -31.15 -1.67 -2.63
N ASP A 31 -31.79 -2.68 -3.26
CA ASP A 31 -31.12 -3.93 -3.58
C ASP A 31 -29.87 -3.57 -4.37
N LEU A 32 -28.72 -3.71 -3.72
CA LEU A 32 -27.45 -3.43 -4.39
C LEU A 32 -27.37 -4.41 -5.57
N PRO A 33 -26.96 -3.95 -6.77
CA PRO A 33 -26.94 -4.81 -7.95
C PRO A 33 -26.17 -6.09 -7.67
N SER A 34 -26.66 -7.23 -8.17
CA SER A 34 -25.96 -8.51 -8.05
C SER A 34 -24.60 -8.44 -8.78
N TRP A 35 -23.70 -9.37 -8.48
CA TRP A 35 -22.44 -9.43 -9.21
C TRP A 35 -22.65 -9.64 -10.72
N GLU A 36 -23.62 -10.46 -11.10
CA GLU A 36 -24.00 -10.70 -12.50
C GLU A 36 -24.48 -9.41 -13.20
N ASP A 37 -25.27 -8.57 -12.51
CA ASP A 37 -25.69 -7.27 -13.03
C ASP A 37 -24.50 -6.31 -13.19
N ILE A 38 -23.55 -6.34 -12.26
CA ILE A 38 -22.31 -5.56 -12.34
C ILE A 38 -21.50 -5.98 -13.57
N GLU A 39 -21.26 -7.28 -13.78
CA GLU A 39 -20.53 -7.79 -14.95
C GLU A 39 -21.24 -7.45 -16.26
N LYS A 40 -22.57 -7.55 -16.29
CA LYS A 40 -23.36 -7.20 -17.47
C LYS A 40 -23.24 -5.71 -17.79
N THR A 41 -23.31 -4.84 -16.80
CA THR A 41 -23.19 -3.38 -16.97
C THR A 41 -21.77 -2.98 -17.37
N ALA A 42 -20.75 -3.68 -16.88
CA ALA A 42 -19.35 -3.44 -17.20
C ALA A 42 -18.98 -3.72 -18.66
N ARG A 43 -19.75 -4.57 -19.36
CA ARG A 43 -19.47 -4.90 -20.77
C ARG A 43 -19.49 -3.68 -21.66
N GLY A 44 -18.45 -3.54 -22.49
CA GLY A 44 -18.28 -2.41 -23.41
C GLY A 44 -17.74 -1.15 -22.72
N GLN A 45 -17.64 -1.11 -21.38
CA GLN A 45 -17.07 0.03 -20.69
C GLN A 45 -15.55 0.16 -20.94
N THR A 46 -15.06 1.40 -20.84
CA THR A 46 -13.64 1.71 -20.76
C THR A 46 -13.32 2.20 -19.37
N VAL A 47 -12.38 1.55 -18.68
CA VAL A 47 -11.88 1.93 -17.35
C VAL A 47 -10.54 2.63 -17.50
N TYR A 48 -10.45 3.88 -17.04
CA TYR A 48 -9.20 4.62 -16.95
C TYR A 48 -8.59 4.40 -15.56
N TRP A 49 -7.49 3.64 -15.54
CA TRP A 49 -6.77 3.32 -14.32
C TRP A 49 -5.53 4.20 -14.17
N ASN A 50 -5.58 5.12 -13.23
CA ASN A 50 -4.44 5.94 -12.84
C ASN A 50 -3.54 5.13 -11.90
N ALA A 51 -2.30 4.89 -12.33
CA ALA A 51 -1.34 4.10 -11.57
C ALA A 51 0.10 4.59 -11.81
N TRP A 52 0.99 4.30 -10.87
CA TRP A 52 2.41 4.54 -11.04
C TRP A 52 2.94 3.77 -12.26
N GLY A 53 3.63 4.48 -13.14
CA GLY A 53 4.10 3.95 -14.43
C GLY A 53 5.60 3.85 -14.57
N GLY A 54 6.35 3.88 -13.45
CA GLY A 54 7.81 3.98 -13.45
C GLY A 54 8.57 2.66 -13.64
N ASP A 55 7.88 1.52 -13.83
CA ASP A 55 8.50 0.20 -14.05
C ASP A 55 7.82 -0.53 -15.21
N ASP A 56 8.63 -1.05 -16.16
CA ASP A 56 8.13 -1.71 -17.35
C ASP A 56 7.43 -3.05 -17.02
N LYS A 57 7.92 -3.83 -16.04
CA LYS A 57 7.27 -5.08 -15.63
C LYS A 57 5.87 -4.84 -15.07
N VAL A 58 5.72 -3.77 -14.27
CA VAL A 58 4.40 -3.35 -13.76
C VAL A 58 3.48 -2.95 -14.91
N ASN A 59 3.98 -2.16 -15.86
CA ASN A 59 3.22 -1.72 -17.03
C ASN A 59 2.79 -2.91 -17.89
N ASP A 60 3.68 -3.87 -18.12
CA ASP A 60 3.41 -5.09 -18.90
C ASP A 60 2.38 -6.00 -18.20
N TYR A 61 2.47 -6.11 -16.87
CA TYR A 61 1.45 -6.82 -16.10
C TYR A 61 0.07 -6.17 -16.23
N ILE A 62 -0.01 -4.85 -16.11
CA ILE A 62 -1.29 -4.11 -16.26
C ILE A 62 -1.82 -4.25 -17.70
N ALA A 63 -0.95 -4.22 -18.72
CA ALA A 63 -1.34 -4.46 -20.10
C ALA A 63 -1.94 -5.86 -20.30
N TRP A 64 -1.29 -6.90 -19.72
CA TRP A 64 -1.83 -8.27 -19.72
C TRP A 64 -3.19 -8.35 -19.01
N VAL A 65 -3.38 -7.68 -17.88
CA VAL A 65 -4.69 -7.58 -17.20
C VAL A 65 -5.73 -7.03 -18.16
N GLY A 66 -5.40 -5.97 -18.90
CA GLY A 66 -6.28 -5.37 -19.92
C GLY A 66 -6.67 -6.34 -21.02
N GLU A 67 -5.72 -7.16 -21.53
CA GLU A 67 -5.99 -8.20 -22.52
C GLU A 67 -6.98 -9.26 -21.99
N GLN A 68 -6.79 -9.72 -20.76
CA GLN A 68 -7.68 -10.71 -20.12
C GLN A 68 -9.09 -10.15 -19.93
N LEU A 69 -9.21 -8.92 -19.46
CA LEU A 69 -10.49 -8.24 -19.26
C LEU A 69 -11.22 -8.01 -20.59
N LYS A 70 -10.50 -7.65 -21.65
CA LYS A 70 -11.07 -7.51 -22.99
C LYS A 70 -11.61 -8.83 -23.51
N ALA A 71 -10.85 -9.91 -23.36
CA ALA A 71 -11.23 -11.24 -23.87
C ALA A 71 -12.44 -11.84 -23.12
N ARG A 72 -12.52 -11.66 -21.80
CA ARG A 72 -13.51 -12.35 -20.94
C ARG A 72 -14.75 -11.51 -20.66
N HIS A 73 -14.60 -10.20 -20.53
CA HIS A 73 -15.64 -9.28 -20.08
C HIS A 73 -15.98 -8.20 -21.11
N ASP A 74 -15.35 -8.21 -22.31
CA ASP A 74 -15.46 -7.12 -23.30
C ASP A 74 -15.19 -5.73 -22.69
N LEU A 75 -14.31 -5.64 -21.68
CA LEU A 75 -13.97 -4.43 -20.97
C LEU A 75 -12.63 -3.90 -21.48
N THR A 76 -12.53 -2.61 -21.73
CA THR A 76 -11.28 -1.96 -22.16
C THR A 76 -10.60 -1.31 -20.96
N LEU A 77 -9.39 -1.74 -20.60
CA LEU A 77 -8.57 -1.11 -19.56
C LEU A 77 -7.57 -0.15 -20.21
N LYS A 78 -7.51 1.08 -19.71
CA LYS A 78 -6.51 2.10 -20.14
C LYS A 78 -5.69 2.55 -18.96
N LEU A 79 -4.42 2.18 -18.96
CA LEU A 79 -3.45 2.69 -18.00
C LEU A 79 -3.17 4.17 -18.27
N VAL A 80 -3.38 5.00 -17.27
CA VAL A 80 -2.94 6.40 -17.21
C VAL A 80 -1.75 6.45 -16.25
N LYS A 81 -0.56 6.65 -16.79
CA LYS A 81 0.69 6.65 -16.00
C LYS A 81 0.80 7.95 -15.23
N ASP A 82 0.82 7.85 -13.91
CA ASP A 82 1.05 8.98 -13.02
C ASP A 82 2.49 8.94 -12.50
N ALA A 83 3.12 10.11 -12.42
CA ALA A 83 4.40 10.26 -11.71
C ALA A 83 4.20 10.19 -10.18
N GLY A 84 3.01 10.57 -9.71
CA GLY A 84 2.58 10.48 -8.32
C GLY A 84 1.07 10.68 -8.19
N ILE A 85 0.45 9.92 -7.30
CA ILE A 85 -1.02 9.94 -7.06
C ILE A 85 -1.55 11.28 -6.49
N PRO A 86 -0.78 12.10 -5.73
CA PRO A 86 -1.29 13.38 -5.21
C PRO A 86 -1.90 14.31 -6.26
N GLU A 87 -1.38 14.34 -7.49
CA GLU A 87 -1.94 15.15 -8.58
C GLU A 87 -3.32 14.65 -9.00
N THR A 88 -3.49 13.33 -9.10
CA THR A 88 -4.79 12.70 -9.39
C THR A 88 -5.80 12.96 -8.28
N VAL A 89 -5.41 12.86 -7.00
CA VAL A 89 -6.27 13.21 -5.86
C VAL A 89 -6.70 14.67 -5.91
N SER A 90 -5.77 15.58 -6.21
CA SER A 90 -6.06 17.02 -6.36
C SER A 90 -7.05 17.30 -7.48
N ARG A 91 -6.95 16.59 -8.60
CA ARG A 91 -7.89 16.68 -9.73
C ARG A 91 -9.29 16.22 -9.34
N ILE A 92 -9.42 15.07 -8.65
CA ILE A 92 -10.71 14.55 -8.19
C ILE A 92 -11.36 15.52 -7.19
N LEU A 93 -10.57 16.11 -6.29
CA LEU A 93 -11.04 17.14 -5.37
C LEU A 93 -11.53 18.41 -6.11
N ALA A 94 -10.80 18.84 -7.14
CA ALA A 94 -11.22 19.96 -7.98
C ALA A 94 -12.53 19.67 -8.74
N GLU A 95 -12.70 18.43 -9.23
CA GLU A 95 -13.97 17.98 -9.84
C GLU A 95 -15.13 18.07 -8.84
N LYS A 96 -14.92 17.65 -7.58
CA LYS A 96 -15.94 17.75 -6.52
C LYS A 96 -16.30 19.20 -6.22
N ASN A 97 -15.30 20.06 -6.08
CA ASN A 97 -15.52 21.49 -5.83
C ASN A 97 -16.25 22.19 -6.98
N ALA A 98 -16.11 21.67 -8.21
CA ALA A 98 -16.84 22.13 -9.40
C ALA A 98 -18.23 21.51 -9.55
N GLY A 99 -18.70 20.70 -8.58
CA GLY A 99 -20.00 20.01 -8.64
C GLY A 99 -20.07 18.89 -9.67
N ARG A 100 -18.94 18.33 -10.10
CA ARG A 100 -18.90 17.21 -11.05
C ARG A 100 -19.03 15.89 -10.29
N ASP A 101 -20.25 15.54 -9.92
CA ASP A 101 -20.56 14.34 -9.14
C ASP A 101 -20.68 13.05 -9.98
N ARG A 102 -20.56 13.18 -11.30
CA ARG A 102 -20.60 12.08 -12.29
C ARG A 102 -19.62 12.36 -13.41
N GLU A 103 -19.34 11.35 -14.23
CA GLU A 103 -18.46 11.48 -15.40
C GLU A 103 -17.07 12.04 -15.07
N GLY A 104 -16.51 11.60 -13.95
CA GLY A 104 -15.15 11.94 -13.54
C GLY A 104 -14.10 11.46 -14.55
N GLY A 105 -12.92 12.03 -14.47
CA GLY A 105 -11.81 11.71 -15.38
C GLY A 105 -11.02 10.45 -14.96
N VAL A 106 -11.32 9.84 -13.81
CA VAL A 106 -10.64 8.67 -13.22
C VAL A 106 -11.69 7.63 -12.85
N ASP A 107 -11.48 6.38 -13.26
CA ASP A 107 -12.38 5.28 -12.91
C ASP A 107 -11.79 4.36 -11.83
N LEU A 108 -10.48 4.18 -11.85
CA LEU A 108 -9.74 3.39 -10.88
C LEU A 108 -8.40 4.06 -10.59
N LEU A 109 -7.90 3.99 -9.37
CA LEU A 109 -6.58 4.48 -9.03
C LEU A 109 -5.84 3.50 -8.12
N TRP A 110 -4.53 3.36 -8.35
CA TRP A 110 -3.63 2.71 -7.41
C TRP A 110 -3.31 3.73 -6.32
N ILE A 111 -3.68 3.45 -5.09
CA ILE A 111 -3.60 4.40 -3.98
C ILE A 111 -3.02 3.73 -2.74
N ASN A 112 -2.45 4.51 -1.86
CA ASN A 112 -2.05 4.12 -0.51
C ASN A 112 -1.74 5.34 0.38
N GLY A 113 -1.66 5.09 1.68
CA GLY A 113 -1.16 6.00 2.69
C GLY A 113 -1.95 7.31 2.81
N GLU A 114 -1.21 8.41 2.73
CA GLU A 114 -1.77 9.77 2.86
C GLU A 114 -2.80 10.10 1.78
N ASN A 115 -2.65 9.53 0.59
CA ASN A 115 -3.57 9.73 -0.52
C ASN A 115 -4.92 9.08 -0.25
N PHE A 116 -4.93 7.83 0.26
CA PHE A 116 -6.15 7.16 0.69
C PHE A 116 -6.84 7.94 1.81
N ARG A 117 -6.09 8.32 2.83
CA ARG A 117 -6.61 9.13 3.93
C ARG A 117 -7.25 10.42 3.42
N ALA A 118 -6.55 11.18 2.57
CA ALA A 118 -7.07 12.43 2.02
C ALA A 118 -8.38 12.23 1.23
N MET A 119 -8.45 11.16 0.41
CA MET A 119 -9.67 10.85 -0.33
C MET A 119 -10.81 10.38 0.59
N LYS A 120 -10.51 9.59 1.63
CA LYS A 120 -11.51 9.14 2.61
C LYS A 120 -12.07 10.31 3.40
N ASP A 121 -11.21 11.15 3.97
CA ASP A 121 -11.60 12.34 4.75
C ASP A 121 -12.39 13.34 3.89
N GLY A 122 -12.01 13.47 2.61
CA GLY A 122 -12.69 14.33 1.64
C GLY A 122 -14.00 13.75 1.07
N GLY A 123 -14.39 12.51 1.42
CA GLY A 123 -15.55 11.83 0.83
C GLY A 123 -15.42 11.68 -0.69
N LEU A 124 -14.22 11.37 -1.20
CA LEU A 124 -13.89 11.28 -2.62
C LEU A 124 -13.93 9.84 -3.15
N LEU A 125 -14.30 8.87 -2.31
CA LEU A 125 -14.30 7.44 -2.63
C LEU A 125 -15.72 6.91 -2.86
N TYR A 126 -15.84 5.97 -3.79
CA TYR A 126 -17.02 5.14 -3.97
C TYR A 126 -16.88 3.88 -3.12
N GLY A 127 -17.94 3.48 -2.43
CA GLY A 127 -17.94 2.25 -1.64
C GLY A 127 -18.92 2.30 -0.47
N PRO A 128 -18.85 1.29 0.42
CA PRO A 128 -17.93 0.14 0.40
C PRO A 128 -18.19 -0.80 -0.79
N PHE A 129 -17.11 -1.32 -1.42
CA PHE A 129 -17.23 -2.22 -2.57
C PHE A 129 -16.35 -3.47 -2.48
N ALA A 130 -15.24 -3.41 -1.72
CA ALA A 130 -14.21 -4.44 -1.77
C ALA A 130 -14.73 -5.84 -1.39
N GLU A 131 -15.50 -5.96 -0.29
CA GLU A 131 -16.04 -7.23 0.20
C GLU A 131 -17.13 -7.81 -0.73
N ARG A 132 -17.62 -7.02 -1.69
CA ARG A 132 -18.59 -7.47 -2.71
C ARG A 132 -17.93 -8.18 -3.87
N LEU A 133 -16.61 -8.06 -4.01
CA LEU A 133 -15.84 -8.72 -5.07
C LEU A 133 -15.79 -10.23 -4.80
N PRO A 134 -16.19 -11.10 -5.76
CA PRO A 134 -16.20 -12.55 -5.55
C PRO A 134 -14.87 -13.15 -5.09
N HIS A 135 -13.73 -12.60 -5.56
CA HIS A 135 -12.42 -13.10 -5.17
C HIS A 135 -11.92 -12.53 -3.84
N TYR A 136 -12.60 -11.53 -3.26
CA TYR A 136 -12.24 -11.00 -1.93
C TYR A 136 -12.26 -12.07 -0.83
N ARG A 137 -13.08 -13.11 -0.98
CA ARG A 137 -13.13 -14.27 -0.07
C ARG A 137 -11.79 -14.97 0.13
N TYR A 138 -10.86 -14.80 -0.80
CA TYR A 138 -9.53 -15.38 -0.73
C TYR A 138 -8.50 -14.45 -0.09
N VAL A 139 -8.82 -13.18 0.14
CA VAL A 139 -7.91 -12.23 0.80
C VAL A 139 -7.59 -12.71 2.21
N ASP A 140 -6.31 -12.69 2.54
CA ASP A 140 -5.82 -13.11 3.85
C ASP A 140 -5.91 -11.98 4.88
N THR A 141 -7.11 -11.67 5.31
CA THR A 141 -7.35 -10.59 6.28
C THR A 141 -6.82 -10.90 7.69
N ALA A 142 -6.61 -12.17 8.01
CA ALA A 142 -6.13 -12.62 9.33
C ALA A 142 -4.60 -12.72 9.37
N GLY A 143 -3.98 -13.36 8.37
CA GLY A 143 -2.53 -13.53 8.29
C GLY A 143 -1.79 -12.30 7.74
N LYS A 144 -2.52 -11.41 7.03
CA LYS A 144 -2.01 -10.19 6.41
C LYS A 144 -2.85 -8.97 6.81
N PRO A 145 -2.77 -8.52 8.08
CA PRO A 145 -3.66 -7.48 8.62
C PRO A 145 -3.53 -6.12 7.91
N THR A 146 -2.43 -5.87 7.21
CA THR A 146 -2.26 -4.69 6.36
C THR A 146 -3.22 -4.63 5.17
N THR A 147 -3.93 -5.74 4.84
CA THR A 147 -5.02 -5.75 3.85
C THR A 147 -6.29 -5.07 4.35
N MET A 148 -6.39 -4.82 5.66
CA MET A 148 -7.56 -4.21 6.32
C MET A 148 -7.30 -2.77 6.78
N ALA A 149 -6.05 -2.29 6.66
CA ALA A 149 -5.68 -0.94 7.03
C ALA A 149 -4.57 -0.44 6.12
N ASP A 150 -4.76 0.74 5.55
CA ASP A 150 -3.75 1.42 4.76
C ASP A 150 -3.04 2.45 5.66
N PHE A 151 -1.74 2.23 5.91
CA PHE A 151 -0.93 3.02 6.86
C PHE A 151 -1.68 3.32 8.16
N THR A 152 -2.22 2.29 8.81
CA THR A 152 -3.06 2.35 10.02
C THR A 152 -4.48 2.92 9.87
N VAL A 153 -4.84 3.46 8.71
CA VAL A 153 -6.21 3.94 8.44
C VAL A 153 -7.08 2.75 8.01
N PRO A 154 -8.17 2.41 8.72
CA PRO A 154 -9.05 1.32 8.32
C PRO A 154 -9.61 1.50 6.91
N VAL A 155 -9.55 0.46 6.08
CA VAL A 155 -9.99 0.55 4.66
C VAL A 155 -11.52 0.61 4.53
N GLU A 156 -12.27 -0.03 5.42
CA GLU A 156 -13.74 -0.02 5.47
C GLU A 156 -14.40 -0.33 4.12
N GLY A 157 -13.77 -1.20 3.33
CA GLY A 157 -14.26 -1.61 2.02
C GLY A 157 -14.18 -0.54 0.92
N LEU A 158 -13.54 0.61 1.18
CA LEU A 158 -13.42 1.73 0.22
C LEU A 158 -12.28 1.54 -0.78
N GLU A 159 -11.43 0.56 -0.56
CA GLU A 159 -10.36 0.14 -1.46
C GLU A 159 -10.17 -1.37 -1.39
N ALA A 160 -9.69 -1.97 -2.46
CA ALA A 160 -9.44 -3.41 -2.55
C ALA A 160 -7.93 -3.68 -2.59
N PRO A 161 -7.41 -4.57 -1.72
CA PRO A 161 -6.00 -4.94 -1.72
C PRO A 161 -5.69 -5.77 -2.98
N TRP A 162 -4.53 -5.57 -3.61
CA TRP A 162 -4.17 -6.36 -4.79
C TRP A 162 -2.70 -6.77 -4.87
N GLY A 163 -1.85 -6.31 -3.97
CA GLY A 163 -0.45 -6.67 -3.89
C GLY A 163 0.17 -6.27 -2.57
N MET A 164 1.39 -6.71 -2.32
CA MET A 164 2.14 -6.40 -1.11
C MET A 164 3.61 -6.19 -1.42
N ALA A 165 4.21 -5.24 -0.73
CA ALA A 165 5.63 -4.96 -0.77
C ALA A 165 6.23 -4.96 0.64
N GLN A 166 7.55 -5.17 0.72
CA GLN A 166 8.29 -5.13 1.98
C GLN A 166 9.73 -4.68 1.72
N ILE A 167 10.27 -3.85 2.59
CA ILE A 167 11.65 -3.41 2.49
C ILE A 167 12.57 -4.63 2.63
N VAL A 168 13.46 -4.78 1.66
CA VAL A 168 14.60 -5.68 1.72
C VAL A 168 15.89 -4.89 1.53
N PHE A 169 16.91 -5.23 2.30
CA PHE A 169 18.24 -4.69 2.12
C PHE A 169 19.02 -5.59 1.15
N MET A 170 19.90 -4.98 0.36
CA MET A 170 20.75 -5.64 -0.64
C MET A 170 22.22 -5.43 -0.29
N TYR A 171 23.05 -6.45 -0.47
CA TYR A 171 24.48 -6.36 -0.30
C TYR A 171 25.20 -7.30 -1.25
N ASP A 172 26.46 -6.98 -1.60
CA ASP A 172 27.29 -7.86 -2.42
C ASP A 172 28.13 -8.77 -1.51
N THR A 173 27.86 -10.09 -1.56
CA THR A 173 28.60 -11.10 -0.76
C THR A 173 30.08 -11.20 -1.11
N ALA A 174 30.52 -10.68 -2.25
CA ALA A 174 31.92 -10.60 -2.61
C ALA A 174 32.67 -9.50 -1.85
N ARG A 175 31.96 -8.53 -1.29
CA ARG A 175 32.52 -7.37 -0.59
C ARG A 175 32.19 -7.35 0.90
N LEU A 176 30.99 -7.79 1.25
CA LEU A 176 30.47 -7.76 2.62
C LEU A 176 29.95 -9.16 2.99
N GLN A 177 30.63 -9.82 3.94
CA GLN A 177 30.25 -11.18 4.36
C GLN A 177 29.09 -11.18 5.36
N TYR A 178 29.06 -10.21 6.27
CA TYR A 178 28.09 -10.09 7.36
C TYR A 178 27.47 -8.70 7.34
N PRO A 179 26.32 -8.51 6.69
CA PRO A 179 25.65 -7.21 6.64
C PRO A 179 25.02 -6.87 7.99
N PRO A 180 24.98 -5.57 8.35
CA PRO A 180 24.31 -5.11 9.58
C PRO A 180 22.82 -5.40 9.52
N LYS A 181 22.26 -5.93 10.60
CA LYS A 181 20.85 -6.34 10.70
C LYS A 181 20.03 -5.50 11.68
N SER A 182 20.53 -4.34 12.03
CA SER A 182 19.81 -3.34 12.86
C SER A 182 20.34 -1.94 12.55
N MET A 183 19.59 -0.91 12.93
CA MET A 183 20.05 0.49 12.78
C MET A 183 21.26 0.78 13.62
N VAL A 184 21.39 0.12 14.78
CA VAL A 184 22.58 0.25 15.64
C VAL A 184 23.81 -0.35 14.95
N GLU A 185 23.68 -1.56 14.38
CA GLU A 185 24.77 -2.20 13.64
C GLU A 185 25.10 -1.42 12.35
N LEU A 186 24.09 -0.84 11.68
CA LEU A 186 24.29 -0.02 10.49
C LEU A 186 25.09 1.26 10.79
N LEU A 187 24.84 1.89 11.93
CA LEU A 187 25.63 3.03 12.39
C LEU A 187 27.08 2.63 12.68
N ALA A 188 27.29 1.51 13.38
CA ALA A 188 28.62 0.99 13.64
C ALA A 188 29.36 0.68 12.33
N TYR A 189 28.69 -0.01 11.42
CA TYR A 189 29.22 -0.32 10.08
C TYR A 189 29.62 0.96 9.31
N ALA A 190 28.75 1.97 9.29
CA ALA A 190 29.02 3.22 8.57
C ALA A 190 30.23 3.98 9.16
N LYS A 191 30.45 3.92 10.46
CA LYS A 191 31.66 4.50 11.14
C LYS A 191 32.93 3.76 10.75
N ASP A 192 32.88 2.43 10.70
CA ASP A 192 34.03 1.60 10.35
C ASP A 192 34.33 1.62 8.84
N HIS A 193 33.30 1.88 8.01
CA HIS A 193 33.37 1.91 6.55
C HIS A 193 32.73 3.19 6.00
N PRO A 194 33.32 4.37 6.23
CA PRO A 194 32.73 5.63 5.85
C PRO A 194 32.56 5.74 4.33
N GLY A 195 31.42 6.26 3.92
CA GLY A 195 31.04 6.40 2.50
C GLY A 195 30.39 5.16 1.88
N ARG A 196 30.25 4.05 2.64
CA ARG A 196 29.77 2.77 2.08
C ARG A 196 28.27 2.53 2.23
N PHE A 197 27.52 3.50 2.75
CA PHE A 197 26.05 3.47 2.85
C PHE A 197 25.45 4.84 2.54
N THR A 198 24.25 4.85 1.99
CA THR A 198 23.38 6.02 1.83
C THR A 198 21.94 5.61 1.64
N TYR A 199 21.04 6.59 1.55
CA TYR A 199 19.62 6.42 1.27
C TYR A 199 19.13 7.56 0.35
N PRO A 200 18.00 7.39 -0.38
CA PRO A 200 17.43 8.47 -1.20
C PRO A 200 16.94 9.64 -0.36
N GLU A 201 17.01 10.84 -0.93
CA GLU A 201 16.52 12.06 -0.29
C GLU A 201 14.98 12.07 -0.18
N PRO A 202 14.39 12.26 1.01
CA PRO A 202 12.96 12.57 1.12
C PRO A 202 12.61 13.87 0.34
N PRO A 203 11.44 13.96 -0.33
CA PRO A 203 10.26 13.09 -0.20
C PRO A 203 10.25 11.89 -1.16
N ASP A 204 11.37 11.41 -1.69
CA ASP A 204 11.38 10.14 -2.40
C ASP A 204 10.76 9.05 -1.51
N PHE A 205 9.87 8.22 -2.07
CA PHE A 205 9.14 7.21 -1.31
C PHE A 205 10.07 6.27 -0.55
N LEU A 206 11.18 5.82 -1.19
CA LEU A 206 12.13 4.92 -0.55
C LEU A 206 12.93 5.61 0.56
N GLY A 207 13.27 6.89 0.38
CA GLY A 207 13.91 7.72 1.40
C GLY A 207 13.01 7.91 2.62
N SER A 208 11.75 8.25 2.40
CA SER A 208 10.74 8.38 3.47
C SER A 208 10.47 7.04 4.17
N ALA A 209 10.45 5.93 3.41
CA ALA A 209 10.32 4.58 3.97
C ALA A 209 11.52 4.21 4.86
N PHE A 210 12.74 4.60 4.46
CA PHE A 210 13.93 4.40 5.29
C PHE A 210 13.86 5.18 6.61
N LEU A 211 13.41 6.44 6.59
CA LEU A 211 13.21 7.21 7.83
C LEU A 211 12.20 6.55 8.77
N LYS A 212 11.08 6.05 8.23
CA LYS A 212 10.07 5.32 9.00
C LYS A 212 10.62 4.01 9.57
N GLN A 213 11.38 3.25 8.77
CA GLN A 213 12.04 2.02 9.22
C GLN A 213 13.01 2.30 10.37
N ALA A 214 13.85 3.31 10.23
CA ALA A 214 14.78 3.71 11.28
C ALA A 214 14.04 4.19 12.54
N LEU A 215 12.98 4.99 12.40
CA LEU A 215 12.19 5.46 13.52
C LEU A 215 11.52 4.30 14.27
N LEU A 216 10.92 3.34 13.57
CA LEU A 216 10.28 2.16 14.17
C LEU A 216 11.25 1.34 15.01
N GLU A 217 12.52 1.27 14.61
CA GLU A 217 13.52 0.51 15.35
C GLU A 217 14.10 1.30 16.52
N LEU A 218 14.34 2.60 16.33
CA LEU A 218 15.06 3.44 17.29
C LEU A 218 14.19 4.00 18.42
N THR A 219 12.88 4.20 18.17
CA THR A 219 11.99 4.73 19.21
C THR A 219 11.54 3.62 20.17
N ASP A 220 11.44 3.94 21.44
CA ASP A 220 10.77 3.12 22.46
C ASP A 220 9.25 3.34 22.51
N GLN A 221 8.74 4.33 21.77
CA GLN A 221 7.34 4.73 21.73
C GLN A 221 6.62 4.26 20.45
N ARG A 222 6.80 2.99 20.06
CA ARG A 222 6.25 2.43 18.80
C ARG A 222 4.72 2.56 18.69
N ASP A 223 3.99 2.45 19.80
CA ASP A 223 2.54 2.56 19.79
C ASP A 223 2.05 3.97 19.41
N ALA A 224 2.83 5.00 19.69
CA ALA A 224 2.51 6.36 19.26
C ALA A 224 2.51 6.49 17.73
N LEU A 225 3.29 5.68 17.02
CA LEU A 225 3.37 5.72 15.56
C LEU A 225 2.08 5.24 14.88
N ARG A 226 1.22 4.55 15.59
CA ARG A 226 -0.12 4.15 15.10
C ARG A 226 -1.16 5.25 15.21
N GLN A 227 -0.84 6.34 15.90
CA GLN A 227 -1.70 7.47 16.17
C GLN A 227 -1.27 8.69 15.36
N LEU A 228 -2.14 9.68 15.27
CA LEU A 228 -1.83 10.96 14.62
C LEU A 228 -0.56 11.60 15.23
N ALA A 229 0.36 12.01 14.38
CA ALA A 229 1.48 12.84 14.79
C ALA A 229 1.00 14.24 15.13
N THR A 230 1.25 14.68 16.36
CA THR A 230 0.87 16.00 16.88
C THR A 230 2.13 16.77 17.30
N ASP A 231 1.99 18.07 17.58
CA ASP A 231 3.12 18.86 18.10
C ASP A 231 3.62 18.34 19.46
N ALA A 232 2.72 17.73 20.24
CA ALA A 232 3.06 17.20 21.55
C ALA A 232 3.88 15.91 21.49
N ASN A 233 3.57 14.98 20.53
CA ASN A 233 4.23 13.68 20.49
C ASN A 233 5.37 13.60 19.47
N PHE A 234 5.38 14.43 18.43
CA PHE A 234 6.36 14.34 17.35
C PHE A 234 7.80 14.46 17.82
N GLY A 235 8.12 15.51 18.60
CA GLY A 235 9.46 15.74 19.11
C GLY A 235 10.00 14.59 19.95
N PRO A 236 9.33 14.19 21.04
CA PRO A 236 9.77 13.07 21.89
C PRO A 236 9.92 11.74 21.13
N VAL A 237 8.98 11.38 20.26
CA VAL A 237 9.02 10.11 19.52
C VAL A 237 10.13 10.08 18.49
N THR A 238 10.44 11.20 17.83
CA THR A 238 11.43 11.26 16.74
C THR A 238 12.84 11.63 17.23
N ALA A 239 13.02 12.06 18.48
CA ALA A 239 14.32 12.45 19.00
C ALA A 239 15.43 11.39 18.80
N PRO A 240 15.19 10.08 19.03
CA PRO A 240 16.20 9.05 18.78
C PRO A 240 16.60 8.94 17.30
N LEU A 241 15.64 9.11 16.38
CA LEU A 241 15.91 9.09 14.94
C LEU A 241 16.83 10.26 14.55
N TRP A 242 16.53 11.47 15.01
CA TRP A 242 17.35 12.63 14.67
C TRP A 242 18.75 12.53 15.23
N ALA A 243 18.91 12.07 16.46
CA ALA A 243 20.24 11.81 17.06
C ALA A 243 21.04 10.80 16.24
N TRP A 244 20.40 9.71 15.81
CA TRP A 244 21.02 8.68 14.97
C TRP A 244 21.38 9.22 13.58
N LEU A 245 20.51 10.01 12.95
CA LEU A 245 20.78 10.62 11.64
C LEU A 245 21.93 11.65 11.71
N ASP A 246 21.99 12.45 12.76
CA ASP A 246 23.07 13.40 12.96
C ASP A 246 24.42 12.67 13.13
N GLU A 247 24.41 11.51 13.81
CA GLU A 247 25.59 10.70 14.05
C GLU A 247 26.06 9.93 12.81
N ILE A 248 25.16 9.35 12.01
CA ILE A 248 25.54 8.58 10.82
C ILE A 248 25.91 9.48 9.64
N ARG A 249 25.33 10.69 9.53
CA ARG A 249 25.45 11.57 8.35
C ARG A 249 26.90 11.81 7.89
N PRO A 250 27.90 12.12 8.78
CA PRO A 250 29.29 12.31 8.35
C PRO A 250 29.92 11.07 7.71
N HIS A 251 29.34 9.88 7.99
CA HIS A 251 29.83 8.59 7.51
C HIS A 251 29.08 8.06 6.29
N LEU A 252 28.04 8.76 5.83
CA LEU A 252 27.32 8.40 4.61
C LEU A 252 28.16 8.67 3.36
N TRP A 253 27.78 8.05 2.24
CA TRP A 253 28.30 8.36 0.92
C TRP A 253 28.34 9.87 0.70
N ARG A 254 29.46 10.38 0.20
CA ARG A 254 29.74 11.82 0.06
C ARG A 254 29.45 12.63 1.33
N GLN A 255 29.63 12.03 2.49
CA GLN A 255 29.44 12.66 3.80
C GLN A 255 28.02 13.23 4.02
N GLY A 256 27.00 12.61 3.38
CA GLY A 256 25.63 13.08 3.46
C GLY A 256 25.41 14.50 2.94
N GLN A 257 26.22 14.93 1.98
CA GLN A 257 26.06 16.23 1.32
C GLN A 257 25.22 16.14 0.06
N THR A 258 25.11 14.94 -0.52
CA THR A 258 24.25 14.62 -1.65
C THR A 258 23.68 13.23 -1.43
N TYR A 259 22.50 12.98 -2.03
CA TYR A 259 21.75 11.74 -1.88
C TYR A 259 21.34 11.23 -3.28
N PRO A 260 21.20 9.90 -3.47
CA PRO A 260 20.70 9.36 -4.73
C PRO A 260 19.23 9.74 -4.96
N THR A 261 18.84 9.85 -6.23
CA THR A 261 17.47 10.13 -6.65
C THR A 261 16.68 8.84 -6.83
N GLY A 262 16.21 8.24 -5.73
CA GLY A 262 15.38 7.04 -5.76
C GLY A 262 16.12 5.72 -5.95
N THR A 263 15.34 4.66 -6.10
CA THR A 263 15.82 3.26 -6.16
C THR A 263 16.82 2.99 -7.30
N PRO A 264 16.61 3.47 -8.54
CA PRO A 264 17.56 3.16 -9.62
C PRO A 264 18.97 3.71 -9.36
N ALA A 265 19.06 4.95 -8.85
CA ALA A 265 20.35 5.57 -8.54
C ALA A 265 21.04 4.86 -7.35
N LEU A 266 20.26 4.47 -6.32
CA LEU A 266 20.79 3.72 -5.18
C LEU A 266 21.35 2.35 -5.60
N ARG A 267 20.64 1.62 -6.48
CA ARG A 267 21.12 0.35 -7.05
C ARG A 267 22.38 0.51 -7.89
N GLN A 268 22.45 1.57 -8.70
CA GLN A 268 23.64 1.85 -9.49
C GLN A 268 24.88 2.03 -8.62
N LEU A 269 24.78 2.76 -7.51
CA LEU A 269 25.87 2.91 -6.56
C LEU A 269 26.33 1.56 -5.98
N LEU A 270 25.38 0.63 -5.71
CA LEU A 270 25.74 -0.73 -5.28
C LEU A 270 26.43 -1.50 -6.41
N ALA A 271 25.92 -1.44 -7.64
CA ALA A 271 26.48 -2.11 -8.81
C ALA A 271 27.91 -1.64 -9.09
N ASP A 272 28.17 -0.33 -9.02
CA ASP A 272 29.47 0.29 -9.20
C ASP A 272 30.41 0.06 -8.02
N GLY A 273 29.88 -0.44 -6.90
CA GLY A 273 30.62 -0.67 -5.67
C GLY A 273 31.05 0.62 -4.97
N GLU A 274 30.33 1.70 -5.19
CA GLU A 274 30.50 2.92 -4.41
C GLU A 274 29.91 2.77 -3.00
N ILE A 275 28.85 1.98 -2.86
CA ILE A 275 28.27 1.57 -1.56
C ILE A 275 28.25 0.04 -1.46
N ASP A 276 28.15 -0.48 -0.24
CA ASP A 276 28.08 -1.91 0.05
C ASP A 276 26.66 -2.38 0.36
N ILE A 277 25.78 -1.47 0.76
CA ILE A 277 24.42 -1.74 1.18
C ILE A 277 23.46 -0.78 0.47
N ALA A 278 22.50 -1.35 -0.23
CA ALA A 278 21.32 -0.67 -0.78
C ALA A 278 20.05 -1.30 -0.21
N PHE A 279 18.89 -0.81 -0.59
CA PHE A 279 17.60 -1.40 -0.23
C PHE A 279 16.53 -1.06 -1.26
N SER A 280 15.46 -1.84 -1.27
CA SER A 280 14.31 -1.65 -2.14
C SER A 280 13.04 -1.99 -1.37
N PHE A 281 11.91 -1.45 -1.81
CA PHE A 281 10.60 -1.83 -1.30
C PHE A 281 10.01 -3.06 -2.03
N HIS A 282 10.70 -3.56 -3.06
CA HIS A 282 10.31 -4.75 -3.81
C HIS A 282 11.23 -5.93 -3.50
N PRO A 283 10.74 -7.00 -2.84
CA PRO A 283 11.56 -8.15 -2.45
C PRO A 283 12.28 -8.86 -3.59
N ASN A 284 11.75 -8.75 -4.82
CA ASN A 284 12.34 -9.39 -6.01
C ASN A 284 13.28 -8.48 -6.82
N ASP A 285 13.44 -7.23 -6.44
CA ASP A 285 14.19 -6.22 -7.21
C ASP A 285 15.63 -6.67 -7.53
N ALA A 286 16.35 -7.14 -6.51
CA ALA A 286 17.74 -7.60 -6.71
C ALA A 286 17.84 -8.74 -7.71
N SER A 287 16.97 -9.75 -7.64
CA SER A 287 16.97 -10.88 -8.58
C SER A 287 16.68 -10.43 -10.00
N ALA A 288 15.68 -9.55 -10.18
CA ALA A 288 15.33 -9.02 -11.50
C ALA A 288 16.49 -8.24 -12.13
N GLU A 289 17.22 -7.47 -11.34
CA GLU A 289 18.36 -6.68 -11.85
C GLU A 289 19.63 -7.54 -12.08
N ILE A 290 19.80 -8.63 -11.31
CA ILE A 290 20.84 -9.64 -11.59
C ILE A 290 20.55 -10.32 -12.95
N GLU A 291 19.32 -10.72 -13.22
CA GLU A 291 18.92 -11.36 -14.49
C GLU A 291 19.15 -10.45 -15.69
N LYS A 292 18.97 -9.13 -15.53
CA LYS A 292 19.26 -8.12 -16.57
C LYS A 292 20.76 -7.80 -16.70
N GLY A 293 21.61 -8.32 -15.79
CA GLY A 293 23.04 -7.99 -15.75
C GLY A 293 23.35 -6.59 -15.19
N HIS A 294 22.40 -5.95 -14.53
CA HIS A 294 22.58 -4.63 -13.91
C HIS A 294 23.17 -4.72 -12.49
N LEU A 295 23.02 -5.87 -11.82
CA LEU A 295 23.65 -6.17 -10.53
C LEU A 295 24.54 -7.40 -10.64
N PRO A 296 25.66 -7.48 -9.88
CA PRO A 296 26.48 -8.67 -9.79
C PRO A 296 25.69 -9.89 -9.31
N ALA A 297 26.00 -11.07 -9.84
CA ALA A 297 25.39 -12.34 -9.42
C ALA A 297 25.65 -12.71 -7.94
N THR A 298 26.58 -12.03 -7.30
CA THR A 298 26.93 -12.16 -5.88
C THR A 298 26.03 -11.34 -4.94
N VAL A 299 25.17 -10.48 -5.46
CA VAL A 299 24.22 -9.70 -4.64
C VAL A 299 23.18 -10.62 -4.00
N ARG A 300 22.89 -10.39 -2.75
CA ARG A 300 21.85 -11.08 -1.95
C ARG A 300 21.03 -10.06 -1.21
N THR A 301 19.85 -10.49 -0.74
CA THR A 301 18.95 -9.67 0.09
C THR A 301 18.83 -10.21 1.50
N TYR A 302 18.44 -9.35 2.41
CA TYR A 302 18.13 -9.68 3.80
C TYR A 302 17.11 -8.71 4.39
N VAL A 303 16.52 -9.10 5.50
CA VAL A 303 15.68 -8.24 6.34
C VAL A 303 16.38 -7.99 7.68
N LEU A 304 16.00 -6.91 8.36
CA LEU A 304 16.53 -6.59 9.70
C LEU A 304 15.98 -7.60 10.73
N THR A 305 16.72 -7.82 11.80
CA THR A 305 16.35 -8.77 12.87
C THR A 305 15.02 -8.38 13.53
N GLY A 306 14.74 -7.08 13.66
CA GLY A 306 13.45 -6.56 14.17
C GLY A 306 12.30 -6.58 13.17
N GLY A 307 12.52 -7.07 11.94
CA GLY A 307 11.60 -6.99 10.82
C GLY A 307 11.77 -5.71 10.01
N THR A 308 11.13 -5.67 8.86
CA THR A 308 11.12 -4.52 7.97
C THR A 308 9.70 -4.10 7.62
N ILE A 309 9.51 -2.82 7.34
CA ILE A 309 8.20 -2.27 6.92
C ILE A 309 7.74 -2.94 5.65
N GLY A 310 6.46 -3.31 5.63
CA GLY A 310 5.73 -3.68 4.44
C GLY A 310 4.36 -3.06 4.42
N ASN A 311 3.82 -2.90 3.23
CA ASN A 311 2.48 -2.37 3.01
C ASN A 311 1.72 -3.18 1.98
N THR A 312 0.45 -2.88 1.85
CA THR A 312 -0.45 -3.44 0.84
C THR A 312 -0.66 -2.41 -0.26
N HIS A 313 -0.68 -2.87 -1.51
CA HIS A 313 -1.12 -2.07 -2.64
C HIS A 313 -2.64 -2.15 -2.76
N PHE A 314 -3.28 -1.02 -2.91
CA PHE A 314 -4.73 -0.92 -3.02
C PHE A 314 -5.15 -0.29 -4.34
N VAL A 315 -6.35 -0.66 -4.80
CA VAL A 315 -7.09 0.06 -5.83
C VAL A 315 -8.37 0.61 -5.25
N ALA A 316 -8.65 1.86 -5.56
CA ALA A 316 -9.85 2.57 -5.13
C ALA A 316 -10.61 3.15 -6.32
N ILE A 317 -11.91 3.35 -6.14
CA ILE A 317 -12.82 3.90 -7.13
C ILE A 317 -13.24 5.31 -6.66
N PRO A 318 -13.03 6.37 -7.46
CA PRO A 318 -13.52 7.69 -7.12
C PRO A 318 -15.05 7.75 -7.03
N TYR A 319 -15.58 8.63 -6.18
CA TYR A 319 -17.02 8.81 -5.98
C TYR A 319 -17.77 9.14 -7.28
N ASN A 320 -17.14 9.87 -8.20
CA ASN A 320 -17.69 10.34 -9.46
C ASN A 320 -17.23 9.52 -10.69
N ALA A 321 -16.58 8.36 -10.49
CA ALA A 321 -16.13 7.50 -11.57
C ALA A 321 -17.28 7.17 -12.49
N ARG A 322 -17.02 7.15 -13.80
CA ARG A 322 -17.97 6.93 -14.88
C ARG A 322 -18.24 5.44 -15.10
N ALA A 323 -17.21 4.60 -14.92
CA ALA A 323 -17.22 3.16 -15.14
C ALA A 323 -17.03 2.39 -13.82
N LYS A 324 -17.89 2.63 -12.81
CA LYS A 324 -17.77 2.01 -11.47
C LYS A 324 -17.84 0.49 -11.52
N GLU A 325 -18.80 -0.04 -12.31
CA GLU A 325 -18.98 -1.47 -12.48
C GLU A 325 -17.77 -2.09 -13.19
N GLY A 326 -17.27 -1.44 -14.23
CA GLY A 326 -16.03 -1.84 -14.89
C GLY A 326 -14.83 -1.83 -13.94
N ALA A 327 -14.69 -0.79 -13.11
CA ALA A 327 -13.64 -0.69 -12.10
C ALA A 327 -13.74 -1.81 -11.05
N MET A 328 -14.95 -2.19 -10.62
CA MET A 328 -15.18 -3.34 -9.74
C MET A 328 -14.76 -4.66 -10.41
N VAL A 329 -15.06 -4.85 -11.71
CA VAL A 329 -14.64 -6.04 -12.46
C VAL A 329 -13.11 -6.10 -12.58
N VAL A 330 -12.44 -4.97 -12.83
CA VAL A 330 -10.97 -4.88 -12.81
C VAL A 330 -10.44 -5.29 -11.44
N ALA A 331 -10.94 -4.69 -10.36
CA ALA A 331 -10.50 -4.97 -8.98
C ALA A 331 -10.71 -6.46 -8.62
N ASN A 332 -11.85 -7.05 -9.02
CA ASN A 332 -12.10 -8.49 -8.82
C ASN A 332 -11.12 -9.36 -9.60
N PHE A 333 -10.79 -9.01 -10.85
CA PHE A 333 -9.80 -9.76 -11.63
C PHE A 333 -8.41 -9.69 -11.02
N LEU A 334 -7.98 -8.52 -10.53
CA LEU A 334 -6.71 -8.36 -9.80
C LEU A 334 -6.59 -9.26 -8.57
N LEU A 335 -7.72 -9.61 -7.93
CA LEU A 335 -7.79 -10.53 -6.80
C LEU A 335 -7.91 -12.02 -7.22
N SER A 336 -8.06 -12.31 -8.52
CA SER A 336 -8.15 -13.72 -8.96
C SER A 336 -6.83 -14.46 -8.66
N PRO A 337 -6.89 -15.76 -8.32
CA PRO A 337 -5.68 -16.57 -8.11
C PRO A 337 -4.73 -16.55 -9.31
N GLU A 338 -5.27 -16.55 -10.52
CA GLU A 338 -4.48 -16.46 -11.76
C GLU A 338 -3.68 -15.14 -11.83
N ALA A 339 -4.34 -14.00 -11.61
CA ALA A 339 -3.71 -12.69 -11.66
C ALA A 339 -2.68 -12.52 -10.54
N GLN A 340 -3.00 -13.01 -9.35
CA GLN A 340 -2.12 -12.95 -8.19
C GLN A 340 -0.88 -13.85 -8.35
N ALA A 341 -1.03 -15.08 -8.85
CA ALA A 341 0.11 -15.98 -9.09
C ALA A 341 1.02 -15.42 -10.20
N ARG A 342 0.44 -14.91 -11.31
CA ARG A 342 1.20 -14.27 -12.37
C ARG A 342 1.98 -13.05 -11.87
N LYS A 343 1.35 -12.22 -11.05
CA LYS A 343 2.00 -11.04 -10.48
C LYS A 343 3.15 -11.40 -9.55
N GLN A 344 3.01 -12.48 -8.77
CA GLN A 344 4.04 -12.94 -7.83
C GLN A 344 5.22 -13.61 -8.54
N ASP A 345 5.08 -14.04 -9.79
CA ASP A 345 6.19 -14.60 -10.56
C ASP A 345 7.29 -13.55 -10.78
N PRO A 346 8.54 -13.80 -10.30
CA PRO A 346 9.67 -12.89 -10.49
C PRO A 346 9.98 -12.56 -11.95
N ALA A 347 9.70 -13.49 -12.86
CA ALA A 347 9.86 -13.26 -14.30
C ALA A 347 8.89 -12.20 -14.84
N VAL A 348 7.72 -12.05 -14.20
CA VAL A 348 6.69 -11.06 -14.57
C VAL A 348 6.86 -9.76 -13.79
N TRP A 349 6.74 -9.82 -12.47
CA TRP A 349 6.91 -8.65 -11.59
C TRP A 349 7.56 -9.04 -10.26
N GLY A 350 7.04 -10.07 -9.57
CA GLY A 350 7.53 -10.52 -8.26
C GLY A 350 6.86 -9.84 -7.07
N ASP A 351 5.70 -9.23 -7.28
CA ASP A 351 4.92 -8.57 -6.22
C ASP A 351 4.09 -9.60 -5.44
N LEU A 352 4.17 -9.55 -4.11
CA LEU A 352 3.60 -10.58 -3.25
C LEU A 352 2.07 -10.62 -3.30
N THR A 353 1.52 -11.84 -3.14
CA THR A 353 0.06 -12.02 -3.11
C THR A 353 -0.57 -11.55 -1.81
N VAL A 354 -1.80 -11.02 -1.91
CA VAL A 354 -2.67 -10.72 -0.76
C VAL A 354 -3.53 -11.92 -0.33
N LEU A 355 -3.46 -13.05 -1.07
CA LEU A 355 -4.35 -14.18 -0.87
C LEU A 355 -3.86 -15.11 0.26
N ALA A 356 -4.80 -15.75 0.94
CA ALA A 356 -4.60 -16.90 1.82
C ALA A 356 -4.52 -18.17 0.96
N LEU A 357 -3.31 -18.67 0.72
CA LEU A 357 -3.10 -19.79 -0.20
C LEU A 357 -3.80 -21.08 0.25
N ASP A 358 -3.98 -21.29 1.54
CA ASP A 358 -4.69 -22.41 2.12
C ASP A 358 -6.20 -22.41 1.80
N ARG A 359 -6.78 -21.26 1.50
CA ARG A 359 -8.20 -21.11 1.10
C ARG A 359 -8.44 -21.32 -0.39
N LEU A 360 -7.38 -21.39 -1.19
CA LEU A 360 -7.51 -21.55 -2.64
C LEU A 360 -7.85 -23.00 -3.02
N PRO A 361 -8.56 -23.23 -4.14
CA PRO A 361 -8.66 -24.54 -4.76
C PRO A 361 -7.28 -25.16 -5.03
N PRO A 362 -7.14 -26.51 -5.05
CA PRO A 362 -5.86 -27.17 -5.27
C PRO A 362 -5.14 -26.73 -6.54
N GLU A 363 -5.87 -26.60 -7.65
CA GLU A 363 -5.33 -26.18 -8.95
C GLU A 363 -4.76 -24.75 -8.92
N ASP A 364 -5.38 -23.87 -8.14
CA ASP A 364 -4.89 -22.50 -7.97
C ASP A 364 -3.69 -22.43 -7.02
N ARG A 365 -3.64 -23.27 -5.97
CA ARG A 365 -2.45 -23.39 -5.11
C ARG A 365 -1.24 -23.85 -5.87
N GLU A 366 -1.43 -24.79 -6.81
CA GLU A 366 -0.33 -25.32 -7.66
C GLU A 366 0.32 -24.21 -8.49
N ARG A 367 -0.44 -23.18 -8.94
CA ARG A 367 0.14 -22.02 -9.66
C ARG A 367 1.20 -21.31 -8.83
N PHE A 368 0.96 -21.16 -7.52
CA PHE A 368 1.92 -20.52 -6.60
C PHE A 368 3.09 -21.43 -6.26
N ALA A 369 2.85 -22.74 -6.14
CA ALA A 369 3.90 -23.73 -5.87
C ALA A 369 4.93 -23.85 -7.00
N GLN A 370 4.55 -23.54 -8.24
CA GLN A 370 5.42 -23.57 -9.42
C GLN A 370 6.30 -22.31 -9.57
N ILE A 371 6.03 -21.24 -8.79
CA ILE A 371 6.82 -20.00 -8.87
C ILE A 371 8.24 -20.26 -8.36
N LYS A 372 9.20 -19.97 -9.22
CA LYS A 372 10.63 -20.06 -8.86
C LYS A 372 11.12 -18.72 -8.35
N LEU A 373 11.57 -18.71 -7.11
CA LEU A 373 12.21 -17.52 -6.54
C LEU A 373 13.54 -17.25 -7.26
N GLY A 374 13.84 -15.97 -7.45
CA GLY A 374 15.13 -15.54 -7.96
C GLY A 374 16.27 -15.75 -6.94
N ILE A 375 17.51 -15.73 -7.40
CA ILE A 375 18.71 -16.05 -6.60
C ILE A 375 18.90 -15.15 -5.38
N ALA A 376 18.38 -13.91 -5.43
CA ALA A 376 18.44 -12.92 -4.38
C ALA A 376 17.06 -12.61 -3.78
N THR A 377 16.04 -13.42 -4.08
CA THR A 377 14.67 -13.25 -3.56
C THR A 377 14.47 -14.12 -2.33
N LEU A 378 14.08 -13.52 -1.22
CA LEU A 378 13.76 -14.24 0.02
C LEU A 378 12.42 -14.97 -0.11
N SER A 379 12.32 -16.14 0.51
CA SER A 379 11.03 -16.83 0.64
C SER A 379 10.11 -16.05 1.62
N PRO A 380 8.77 -16.31 1.59
CA PRO A 380 7.86 -15.70 2.56
C PRO A 380 8.27 -15.92 4.03
N GLU A 381 8.81 -17.11 4.34
CA GLU A 381 9.29 -17.45 5.69
C GLU A 381 10.54 -16.63 6.07
N GLN A 382 11.42 -16.37 5.11
CA GLN A 382 12.63 -15.56 5.31
C GLN A 382 12.31 -14.06 5.42
N LEU A 383 11.30 -13.59 4.70
CA LEU A 383 10.79 -12.21 4.83
C LEU A 383 10.15 -11.97 6.19
N GLY A 384 9.47 -13.00 6.73
CA GLY A 384 8.72 -12.89 7.98
C GLY A 384 7.52 -11.94 7.86
N THR A 385 6.88 -11.68 9.01
CA THR A 385 5.75 -10.75 9.06
C THR A 385 6.25 -9.31 8.92
N PRO A 386 5.74 -8.54 7.96
CA PRO A 386 6.14 -7.15 7.78
C PRO A 386 5.72 -6.29 8.98
N LEU A 387 6.55 -5.32 9.32
CA LEU A 387 6.16 -4.26 10.24
C LEU A 387 5.14 -3.34 9.56
N PRO A 388 4.08 -2.92 10.27
CA PRO A 388 3.11 -2.00 9.70
C PRO A 388 3.73 -0.61 9.49
N GLU A 389 3.27 0.08 8.46
CA GLU A 389 3.55 1.49 8.25
C GLU A 389 3.05 2.34 9.43
N PRO A 390 3.76 3.38 9.86
CA PRO A 390 3.22 4.39 10.75
C PRO A 390 1.99 5.10 10.15
N HIS A 391 1.20 5.76 11.00
CA HIS A 391 0.11 6.62 10.54
C HIS A 391 0.64 7.69 9.55
N PRO A 392 -0.07 7.97 8.44
CA PRO A 392 0.42 8.82 7.34
C PRO A 392 0.98 10.18 7.77
N SER A 393 0.41 10.78 8.81
CA SER A 393 0.87 12.07 9.36
C SER A 393 2.32 12.09 9.86
N TRP A 394 2.90 10.92 10.18
CA TRP A 394 4.31 10.83 10.55
C TRP A 394 5.21 11.07 9.35
N MET A 395 4.85 10.50 8.19
CA MET A 395 5.63 10.67 6.97
C MET A 395 5.72 12.14 6.56
N GLU A 396 4.58 12.84 6.46
CA GLU A 396 4.53 14.26 6.11
C GLU A 396 5.43 15.12 7.02
N ARG A 397 5.38 14.85 8.33
CA ARG A 397 6.16 15.61 9.32
C ARG A 397 7.64 15.23 9.31
N LEU A 398 7.98 13.96 9.10
CA LEU A 398 9.36 13.49 8.97
C LEU A 398 10.03 14.13 7.76
N GLU A 399 9.37 14.15 6.60
CA GLU A 399 9.89 14.77 5.38
C GLU A 399 10.12 16.28 5.57
N ALA A 400 9.16 16.98 6.16
CA ALA A 400 9.31 18.40 6.45
C ALA A 400 10.48 18.67 7.42
N ALA A 401 10.58 17.90 8.49
CA ALA A 401 11.65 18.03 9.48
C ALA A 401 13.02 17.66 8.91
N TRP A 402 13.09 16.62 8.08
CA TRP A 402 14.33 16.20 7.40
C TRP A 402 14.82 17.30 6.45
N ARG A 403 13.93 17.87 5.66
CA ARG A 403 14.26 18.96 4.73
C ARG A 403 14.85 20.16 5.48
N VAL A 404 14.24 20.56 6.57
CA VAL A 404 14.74 21.69 7.38
C VAL A 404 16.12 21.42 7.96
N ARG A 405 16.42 20.15 8.35
CA ARG A 405 17.68 19.76 8.99
C ARG A 405 18.82 19.52 8.02
N TYR A 406 18.56 18.93 6.86
CA TYR A 406 19.57 18.31 6.02
C TYR A 406 19.57 18.78 4.56
N SER A 407 18.47 19.32 4.02
CA SER A 407 18.44 19.95 2.68
C SER A 407 19.19 21.28 2.73
N ARG A 408 20.00 21.52 1.70
CA ARG A 408 20.73 22.79 1.52
C ARG A 408 20.00 23.72 0.58
#